data_a9b9003fd8acbe205013e21df23749a2
#
_entry.id   a9b9003fd8acbe205013e21df23749a2
#
_cell.length_a   1.000
_cell.length_b   1.000
_cell.length_c   1.000
_cell.angle_alpha   90.00
_cell.angle_beta   90.00
_cell.angle_gamma   90.00
#
_symmetry.space_group_name_H-M   'P 1'
#
loop_
_entity.id
_entity.type
_entity.pdbx_description
1 polymer ?
#
loop_
_entity_poly.entity_id
_entity_poly.type
_entity_poly.pdbx_seq_one_letter_code
_entity_poly.pdbx_strand_id
1 'polypeptide(L)'
;MNNQRLNNSQSKGGLAELKARLLFVVLGILVYRLGAHIPVPGLDPQKLANFFGEQQNTIFGLFNMFSGGALSRVTVFAIGIMPYISASIIIQLFSVVSPKLEQLKKEGESGRRKINQYTRYLTLILAIFQSLGMARWLAGQQIAMQADIFFYFTAVVTLVTGTMFLMWLGEQITEKGVGNGISLIIFSGIVSSMPNAIASVFQQVREGQMQALTLILVAVIVVVVTGFVVFMERAQRRIRVNYAQRTHGRKVYAAQTSHLPLKINMSGVIPPIFASSIILLPATLAQFFARGKGMDWLADIGLALSPGQPLYLIVYAAAILFFAFFYAALVFNPKDTADNLKKSGAYIPGIRPGEQTTRYIDSVMTRLTLIGALYLVLVCLLPQILMYTWHVPFYFGGTSLLIIVVVIMDFVAQVQAHLMTQQYDSLMKKANFKGTKLPGLL
;
A
#
# COMPACT_ATOMS: atom_id res chain seq x y z
N MET A 1 27.57 39.98 -13.94
CA MET A 1 26.17 39.82 -14.30
C MET A 1 25.62 38.38 -14.12
N ASN A 2 26.36 37.40 -13.53
CA ASN A 2 25.95 36.01 -13.41
C ASN A 2 25.39 35.58 -12.04
N ASN A 3 25.53 36.40 -10.99
CA ASN A 3 25.08 36.02 -9.63
C ASN A 3 23.59 36.36 -9.35
N GLN A 4 22.94 37.16 -10.17
CA GLN A 4 21.53 37.48 -9.98
C GLN A 4 20.58 36.42 -10.58
N ARG A 5 21.04 35.61 -11.54
CA ARG A 5 20.21 34.53 -12.12
C ARG A 5 20.15 33.28 -11.24
N LEU A 6 21.18 33.01 -10.42
CA LEU A 6 21.20 31.89 -9.48
C LEU A 6 20.32 32.17 -8.24
N ASN A 7 20.15 33.41 -7.82
CA ASN A 7 19.29 33.76 -6.69
C ASN A 7 17.79 33.80 -7.05
N ASN A 8 17.42 33.97 -8.32
CA ASN A 8 16.03 33.99 -8.76
C ASN A 8 15.41 32.60 -8.93
N SER A 9 16.20 31.53 -9.01
CA SER A 9 15.68 30.15 -9.04
C SER A 9 15.33 29.59 -7.65
N GLN A 10 15.91 30.15 -6.57
CA GLN A 10 15.65 29.73 -5.19
C GLN A 10 14.44 30.41 -4.52
N SER A 11 13.85 31.41 -5.14
CA SER A 11 12.71 32.16 -4.54
C SER A 11 11.35 31.86 -5.17
N LYS A 12 11.24 30.93 -6.11
CA LYS A 12 9.93 30.43 -6.54
C LYS A 12 9.40 29.54 -5.43
N GLY A 13 8.54 30.11 -4.63
CA GLY A 13 8.04 29.66 -3.35
C GLY A 13 7.70 28.17 -3.31
N GLY A 14 7.89 27.58 -2.13
CA GLY A 14 7.62 26.17 -1.82
C GLY A 14 6.25 25.65 -2.26
N LEU A 15 5.25 26.55 -2.47
CA LEU A 15 3.97 26.21 -3.11
C LEU A 15 4.12 25.79 -4.58
N ALA A 16 5.09 26.35 -5.32
CA ALA A 16 5.35 25.93 -6.69
C ALA A 16 5.99 24.53 -6.76
N GLU A 17 6.84 24.20 -5.78
CA GLU A 17 7.41 22.86 -5.65
C GLU A 17 6.34 21.83 -5.31
N LEU A 18 5.48 22.10 -4.32
CA LEU A 18 4.35 21.23 -3.97
C LEU A 18 3.40 21.03 -5.16
N LYS A 19 3.08 22.11 -5.89
CA LYS A 19 2.26 22.03 -7.10
C LYS A 19 2.91 21.14 -8.18
N ALA A 20 4.23 21.26 -8.38
CA ALA A 20 4.96 20.42 -9.32
C ALA A 20 4.95 18.94 -8.90
N ARG A 21 5.12 18.64 -7.62
CA ARG A 21 5.04 17.27 -7.05
C ARG A 21 3.63 16.68 -7.22
N LEU A 22 2.59 17.46 -6.93
CA LEU A 22 1.20 17.03 -7.12
C LEU A 22 0.87 16.80 -8.60
N LEU A 23 1.33 17.69 -9.47
CA LEU A 23 1.16 17.53 -10.92
C LEU A 23 1.84 16.25 -11.41
N PHE A 24 3.04 15.94 -10.89
CA PHE A 24 3.75 14.71 -11.25
C PHE A 24 2.97 13.45 -10.83
N VAL A 25 2.33 13.45 -9.64
CA VAL A 25 1.46 12.36 -9.20
C VAL A 25 0.28 12.18 -10.15
N VAL A 26 -0.41 13.27 -10.52
CA VAL A 26 -1.56 13.23 -11.43
C VAL A 26 -1.14 12.72 -12.81
N LEU A 27 0.00 13.19 -13.35
CA LEU A 27 0.53 12.71 -14.62
C LEU A 27 0.92 11.23 -14.55
N GLY A 28 1.54 10.77 -13.45
CA GLY A 28 1.86 9.36 -13.25
C GLY A 28 0.61 8.47 -13.23
N ILE A 29 -0.46 8.89 -12.55
CA ILE A 29 -1.74 8.17 -12.53
C ILE A 29 -2.37 8.16 -13.94
N LEU A 30 -2.28 9.27 -14.69
CA LEU A 30 -2.79 9.34 -16.05
C LEU A 30 -2.05 8.38 -16.99
N VAL A 31 -0.73 8.31 -16.90
CA VAL A 31 0.08 7.34 -17.67
C VAL A 31 -0.31 5.90 -17.31
N TYR A 32 -0.49 5.60 -16.03
CA TYR A 32 -1.01 4.29 -15.59
C TYR A 32 -2.37 3.97 -16.22
N ARG A 33 -3.30 4.93 -16.21
CA ARG A 33 -4.64 4.73 -16.79
C ARG A 33 -4.60 4.52 -18.31
N LEU A 34 -3.77 5.25 -19.02
CA LEU A 34 -3.59 5.04 -20.47
C LEU A 34 -3.08 3.64 -20.78
N GLY A 35 -2.04 3.18 -20.08
CA GLY A 35 -1.48 1.84 -20.27
C GLY A 35 -2.44 0.70 -19.88
N ALA A 36 -3.36 0.94 -18.91
CA ALA A 36 -4.41 -0.01 -18.55
C ALA A 36 -5.50 -0.20 -19.64
N HIS A 37 -5.40 0.49 -20.77
CA HIS A 37 -6.30 0.34 -21.92
C HIS A 37 -5.61 -0.21 -23.17
N ILE A 38 -4.28 -0.42 -23.15
CA ILE A 38 -3.51 -0.96 -24.28
C ILE A 38 -3.55 -2.49 -24.19
N PRO A 39 -4.31 -3.19 -25.06
CA PRO A 39 -4.43 -4.65 -25.01
C PRO A 39 -3.13 -5.33 -25.47
N VAL A 40 -2.89 -6.54 -24.95
CA VAL A 40 -1.83 -7.42 -25.43
C VAL A 40 -2.21 -7.90 -26.84
N PRO A 41 -1.31 -7.85 -27.83
CA PRO A 41 -1.61 -8.28 -29.20
C PRO A 41 -1.85 -9.79 -29.27
N GLY A 42 -2.70 -10.22 -30.22
CA GLY A 42 -2.98 -11.64 -30.49
C GLY A 42 -4.13 -12.24 -29.66
N LEU A 43 -4.94 -11.43 -29.00
CA LEU A 43 -6.10 -11.86 -28.23
C LEU A 43 -7.42 -11.49 -28.92
N ASP A 44 -8.43 -12.33 -28.76
CA ASP A 44 -9.80 -12.09 -29.23
C ASP A 44 -10.59 -11.28 -28.17
N PRO A 45 -10.97 -10.01 -28.46
CA PRO A 45 -11.64 -9.16 -27.50
C PRO A 45 -13.03 -9.66 -27.08
N GLN A 46 -13.76 -10.34 -27.99
CA GLN A 46 -15.11 -10.82 -27.72
C GLN A 46 -15.11 -12.02 -26.79
N LYS A 47 -14.25 -13.00 -27.05
CA LYS A 47 -14.08 -14.16 -26.16
C LYS A 47 -13.59 -13.74 -24.78
N LEU A 48 -12.72 -12.76 -24.71
CA LEU A 48 -12.18 -12.22 -23.47
C LEU A 48 -13.29 -11.56 -22.63
N ALA A 49 -14.12 -10.72 -23.24
CA ALA A 49 -15.23 -10.04 -22.55
C ALA A 49 -16.25 -11.03 -21.97
N ASN A 50 -16.63 -12.06 -22.75
CA ASN A 50 -17.54 -13.10 -22.30
C ASN A 50 -16.96 -13.91 -21.14
N PHE A 51 -15.70 -14.30 -21.23
CA PHE A 51 -15.03 -15.07 -20.17
C PHE A 51 -14.98 -14.30 -18.84
N PHE A 52 -14.53 -13.06 -18.87
CA PHE A 52 -14.43 -12.25 -17.64
C PHE A 52 -15.79 -11.80 -17.10
N GLY A 53 -16.82 -11.72 -17.95
CA GLY A 53 -18.19 -11.49 -17.51
C GLY A 53 -18.69 -12.56 -16.53
N GLU A 54 -18.37 -13.82 -16.79
CA GLU A 54 -18.76 -14.97 -15.96
C GLU A 54 -17.88 -15.17 -14.72
N GLN A 55 -16.65 -14.69 -14.73
CA GLN A 55 -15.64 -14.96 -13.69
C GLN A 55 -15.47 -13.84 -12.66
N GLN A 56 -16.41 -12.90 -12.56
CA GLN A 56 -16.30 -11.72 -11.70
C GLN A 56 -16.18 -12.05 -10.20
N ASN A 57 -16.81 -13.15 -9.75
CA ASN A 57 -16.84 -13.58 -8.35
C ASN A 57 -15.71 -14.55 -7.96
N THR A 58 -14.68 -14.67 -8.79
CA THR A 58 -13.53 -15.55 -8.56
C THR A 58 -12.29 -14.78 -8.13
N ILE A 59 -11.18 -15.50 -7.93
CA ILE A 59 -9.84 -14.91 -7.71
C ILE A 59 -9.48 -13.92 -8.82
N PHE A 60 -9.90 -14.16 -10.06
CA PHE A 60 -9.69 -13.23 -11.17
C PHE A 60 -10.40 -11.89 -10.98
N GLY A 61 -11.58 -11.88 -10.34
CA GLY A 61 -12.27 -10.64 -9.97
C GLY A 61 -11.48 -9.80 -8.99
N LEU A 62 -10.91 -10.41 -7.94
CA LEU A 62 -10.02 -9.70 -7.00
C LEU A 62 -8.77 -9.16 -7.71
N PHE A 63 -8.13 -9.98 -8.54
CA PHE A 63 -6.95 -9.56 -9.29
C PHE A 63 -7.27 -8.40 -10.25
N ASN A 64 -8.41 -8.48 -10.92
CA ASN A 64 -8.90 -7.43 -11.82
C ASN A 64 -9.17 -6.11 -11.09
N MET A 65 -9.66 -6.17 -9.86
CA MET A 65 -9.88 -5.00 -9.01
C MET A 65 -8.54 -4.30 -8.67
N PHE A 66 -7.52 -5.05 -8.28
CA PHE A 66 -6.18 -4.48 -7.99
C PHE A 66 -5.48 -3.94 -9.24
N SER A 67 -5.73 -4.53 -10.40
CA SER A 67 -5.19 -4.06 -11.69
C SER A 67 -6.02 -2.94 -12.32
N GLY A 68 -7.13 -2.52 -11.71
CA GLY A 68 -7.99 -1.45 -12.22
C GLY A 68 -8.71 -1.78 -13.52
N GLY A 69 -9.12 -3.04 -13.70
CA GLY A 69 -9.78 -3.52 -14.91
C GLY A 69 -8.81 -3.89 -16.04
N ALA A 70 -7.50 -3.83 -15.78
CA ALA A 70 -6.49 -4.18 -16.79
C ALA A 70 -6.48 -5.68 -17.12
N LEU A 71 -6.82 -6.53 -16.13
CA LEU A 71 -6.87 -7.98 -16.32
C LEU A 71 -8.05 -8.40 -17.21
N SER A 72 -9.24 -7.83 -17.02
CA SER A 72 -10.42 -8.16 -17.83
C SER A 72 -10.28 -7.83 -19.31
N ARG A 73 -9.36 -6.93 -19.63
CA ARG A 73 -9.00 -6.55 -21.01
C ARG A 73 -7.68 -7.17 -21.47
N VAL A 74 -7.00 -7.90 -20.58
CA VAL A 74 -5.62 -8.40 -20.74
C VAL A 74 -4.72 -7.36 -21.40
N THR A 75 -4.55 -6.24 -20.71
CA THR A 75 -3.71 -5.14 -21.17
C THR A 75 -2.25 -5.37 -20.78
N VAL A 76 -1.37 -4.49 -21.23
CA VAL A 76 0.06 -4.48 -20.87
C VAL A 76 0.25 -4.51 -19.34
N PHE A 77 -0.70 -3.94 -18.57
CA PHE A 77 -0.69 -3.93 -17.11
C PHE A 77 -1.60 -4.99 -16.47
N ALA A 78 -1.93 -6.07 -17.19
CA ALA A 78 -2.85 -7.09 -16.69
C ALA A 78 -2.36 -7.77 -15.41
N ILE A 79 -1.07 -8.06 -15.28
CA ILE A 79 -0.47 -8.60 -14.05
C ILE A 79 -0.34 -7.53 -12.96
N GLY A 80 -0.31 -6.25 -13.35
CA GLY A 80 -0.22 -5.13 -12.43
C GLY A 80 1.09 -5.09 -11.65
N ILE A 81 1.01 -4.60 -10.41
CA ILE A 81 2.16 -4.43 -9.51
C ILE A 81 2.33 -5.63 -8.54
N MET A 82 1.49 -6.67 -8.66
CA MET A 82 1.48 -7.83 -7.77
C MET A 82 2.83 -8.56 -7.68
N PRO A 83 3.58 -8.83 -8.77
CA PRO A 83 4.90 -9.46 -8.69
C PRO A 83 5.87 -8.67 -7.83
N TYR A 84 5.81 -7.34 -7.90
CA TYR A 84 6.66 -6.46 -7.08
C TYR A 84 6.27 -6.52 -5.59
N ILE A 85 4.97 -6.52 -5.27
CA ILE A 85 4.51 -6.65 -3.88
C ILE A 85 5.01 -7.97 -3.30
N SER A 86 4.80 -9.08 -4.02
CA SER A 86 5.26 -10.41 -3.59
C SER A 86 6.78 -10.47 -3.42
N ALA A 87 7.55 -9.90 -4.34
CA ALA A 87 9.00 -9.81 -4.24
C ALA A 87 9.44 -8.98 -3.03
N SER A 88 8.79 -7.86 -2.79
CA SER A 88 9.07 -6.99 -1.64
C SER A 88 8.81 -7.70 -0.31
N ILE A 89 7.71 -8.45 -0.21
CA ILE A 89 7.40 -9.27 0.97
C ILE A 89 8.48 -10.31 1.20
N ILE A 90 8.83 -11.08 0.16
CA ILE A 90 9.84 -12.13 0.25
C ILE A 90 11.18 -11.55 0.71
N ILE A 91 11.65 -10.45 0.12
CA ILE A 91 12.90 -9.81 0.51
C ILE A 91 12.84 -9.25 1.94
N GLN A 92 11.71 -8.69 2.38
CA GLN A 92 11.53 -8.21 3.73
C GLN A 92 11.55 -9.36 4.76
N LEU A 93 10.90 -10.49 4.47
CA LEU A 93 10.98 -11.70 5.30
C LEU A 93 12.41 -12.23 5.36
N PHE A 94 13.09 -12.32 4.23
CA PHE A 94 14.49 -12.75 4.18
C PHE A 94 15.44 -11.77 4.91
N SER A 95 15.11 -10.48 4.97
CA SER A 95 15.92 -9.51 5.70
C SER A 95 15.94 -9.72 7.22
N VAL A 96 14.97 -10.45 7.76
CA VAL A 96 14.92 -10.84 9.18
C VAL A 96 15.67 -12.14 9.42
N VAL A 97 15.61 -13.08 8.46
CA VAL A 97 16.20 -14.42 8.60
C VAL A 97 17.68 -14.44 8.22
N SER A 98 18.09 -13.63 7.22
CA SER A 98 19.46 -13.62 6.71
C SER A 98 20.32 -12.55 7.37
N PRO A 99 21.40 -12.94 8.10
CA PRO A 99 22.31 -11.96 8.72
C PRO A 99 22.94 -10.98 7.73
N LYS A 100 23.18 -11.41 6.48
CA LYS A 100 23.74 -10.53 5.44
C LYS A 100 22.78 -9.41 5.05
N LEU A 101 21.49 -9.71 4.91
CA LEU A 101 20.46 -8.71 4.57
C LEU A 101 20.16 -7.80 5.76
N GLU A 102 20.24 -8.32 6.98
CA GLU A 102 20.13 -7.50 8.20
C GLU A 102 21.27 -6.48 8.32
N GLN A 103 22.51 -6.91 8.00
CA GLN A 103 23.66 -5.99 7.96
C GLN A 103 23.46 -4.89 6.91
N LEU A 104 23.03 -5.25 5.69
CA LEU A 104 22.71 -4.27 4.65
C LEU A 104 21.65 -3.27 5.11
N LYS A 105 20.62 -3.72 5.85
CA LYS A 105 19.60 -2.82 6.41
C LYS A 105 20.21 -1.81 7.40
N LYS A 106 21.24 -2.18 8.16
CA LYS A 106 21.96 -1.33 9.11
C LYS A 106 22.94 -0.35 8.43
N GLU A 107 23.38 -0.63 7.18
CA GLU A 107 24.26 0.25 6.40
C GLU A 107 23.58 1.55 5.91
N GLY A 108 22.31 1.77 6.19
CA GLY A 108 21.59 2.98 5.84
C GLY A 108 21.22 3.05 4.35
N GLU A 109 21.46 4.20 3.68
CA GLU A 109 21.01 4.42 2.29
C GLU A 109 21.66 3.49 1.28
N SER A 110 22.95 3.17 1.43
CA SER A 110 23.65 2.28 0.49
C SER A 110 23.10 0.86 0.53
N GLY A 111 22.81 0.35 1.73
CA GLY A 111 22.19 -0.95 1.93
C GLY A 111 20.74 -1.01 1.40
N ARG A 112 19.96 0.07 1.62
CA ARG A 112 18.59 0.16 1.05
C ARG A 112 18.60 0.09 -0.47
N ARG A 113 19.56 0.73 -1.14
CA ARG A 113 19.69 0.66 -2.61
C ARG A 113 19.94 -0.78 -3.09
N LYS A 114 20.80 -1.54 -2.39
CA LYS A 114 21.06 -2.96 -2.70
C LYS A 114 19.83 -3.83 -2.46
N ILE A 115 19.11 -3.63 -1.35
CA ILE A 115 17.87 -4.35 -1.05
C ILE A 115 16.82 -4.09 -2.13
N ASN A 116 16.62 -2.83 -2.54
CA ASN A 116 15.73 -2.47 -3.64
C ASN A 116 16.15 -3.14 -4.97
N GLN A 117 17.45 -3.26 -5.23
CA GLN A 117 17.98 -3.94 -6.42
C GLN A 117 17.64 -5.43 -6.41
N TYR A 118 17.79 -6.12 -5.27
CA TYR A 118 17.37 -7.52 -5.12
C TYR A 118 15.86 -7.68 -5.30
N THR A 119 15.05 -6.76 -4.77
CA THR A 119 13.61 -6.74 -4.98
C THR A 119 13.26 -6.62 -6.47
N ARG A 120 13.93 -5.76 -7.23
CA ARG A 120 13.72 -5.61 -8.69
C ARG A 120 14.05 -6.89 -9.45
N TYR A 121 15.17 -7.56 -9.13
CA TYR A 121 15.53 -8.84 -9.78
C TYR A 121 14.52 -9.93 -9.46
N LEU A 122 14.08 -10.05 -8.20
CA LEU A 122 13.07 -11.02 -7.83
C LEU A 122 11.72 -10.70 -8.48
N THR A 123 11.35 -9.43 -8.60
CA THR A 123 10.16 -8.99 -9.34
C THR A 123 10.20 -9.44 -10.78
N LEU A 124 11.35 -9.28 -11.47
CA LEU A 124 11.51 -9.72 -12.84
C LEU A 124 11.28 -11.24 -12.98
N ILE A 125 11.89 -12.03 -12.10
CA ILE A 125 11.74 -13.49 -12.09
C ILE A 125 10.27 -13.87 -11.89
N LEU A 126 9.61 -13.32 -10.87
CA LEU A 126 8.20 -13.61 -10.59
C LEU A 126 7.28 -13.15 -11.72
N ALA A 127 7.56 -11.99 -12.33
CA ALA A 127 6.79 -11.49 -13.47
C ALA A 127 6.91 -12.43 -14.69
N ILE A 128 8.08 -12.98 -14.99
CA ILE A 128 8.28 -13.96 -16.07
C ILE A 128 7.44 -15.22 -15.80
N PHE A 129 7.51 -15.78 -14.59
CA PHE A 129 6.74 -16.97 -14.25
C PHE A 129 5.23 -16.75 -14.34
N GLN A 130 4.73 -15.64 -13.80
CA GLN A 130 3.32 -15.29 -13.84
C GLN A 130 2.84 -14.99 -15.26
N SER A 131 3.66 -14.30 -16.08
CA SER A 131 3.35 -14.01 -17.48
C SER A 131 3.27 -15.27 -18.32
N LEU A 132 4.20 -16.22 -18.14
CA LEU A 132 4.18 -17.53 -18.80
C LEU A 132 2.92 -18.32 -18.42
N GLY A 133 2.60 -18.36 -17.13
CA GLY A 133 1.38 -19.00 -16.63
C GLY A 133 0.12 -18.41 -17.25
N MET A 134 0.04 -17.07 -17.28
CA MET A 134 -1.08 -16.36 -17.86
C MET A 134 -1.22 -16.58 -19.37
N ALA A 135 -0.11 -16.52 -20.13
CA ALA A 135 -0.12 -16.78 -21.56
C ALA A 135 -0.58 -18.22 -21.89
N ARG A 136 -0.09 -19.20 -21.10
CA ARG A 136 -0.51 -20.60 -21.23
C ARG A 136 -1.98 -20.80 -20.91
N TRP A 137 -2.47 -20.13 -19.88
CA TRP A 137 -3.88 -20.16 -19.48
C TRP A 137 -4.78 -19.55 -20.56
N LEU A 138 -4.42 -18.37 -21.13
CA LEU A 138 -5.15 -17.72 -22.22
C LEU A 138 -5.23 -18.61 -23.48
N ALA A 139 -4.14 -19.27 -23.83
CA ALA A 139 -4.10 -20.22 -24.94
C ALA A 139 -5.01 -21.43 -24.66
N GLY A 140 -5.00 -21.96 -23.44
CA GLY A 140 -5.85 -23.08 -23.02
C GLY A 140 -7.36 -22.77 -22.99
N GLN A 141 -7.74 -21.50 -22.85
CA GLN A 141 -9.13 -21.03 -22.94
C GLN A 141 -9.56 -20.68 -24.38
N GLN A 142 -8.69 -20.88 -25.35
CA GLN A 142 -8.93 -20.52 -26.77
C GLN A 142 -9.25 -19.01 -26.97
N ILE A 143 -8.74 -18.16 -26.07
CA ILE A 143 -8.86 -16.70 -26.15
C ILE A 143 -7.76 -16.13 -27.08
N ALA A 144 -6.63 -16.81 -27.18
CA ALA A 144 -5.58 -16.48 -28.16
C ALA A 144 -6.06 -16.80 -29.57
N MET A 145 -5.87 -15.87 -30.53
CA MET A 145 -6.21 -16.08 -31.94
C MET A 145 -5.37 -17.20 -32.56
N GLN A 146 -4.07 -17.21 -32.24
CA GLN A 146 -3.12 -18.26 -32.65
C GLN A 146 -2.21 -18.55 -31.44
N ALA A 147 -2.19 -19.80 -30.99
CA ALA A 147 -1.39 -20.21 -29.82
C ALA A 147 0.03 -20.67 -30.24
N ASP A 148 0.73 -19.83 -31.02
CA ASP A 148 2.08 -20.09 -31.53
C ASP A 148 3.16 -19.64 -30.54
N ILE A 149 4.40 -20.09 -30.73
CA ILE A 149 5.57 -19.67 -29.96
C ILE A 149 5.71 -18.14 -29.96
N PHE A 150 5.40 -17.50 -31.08
CA PHE A 150 5.43 -16.04 -31.21
C PHE A 150 4.43 -15.34 -30.31
N PHE A 151 3.22 -15.89 -30.15
CA PHE A 151 2.23 -15.37 -29.19
C PHE A 151 2.75 -15.46 -27.76
N TYR A 152 3.30 -16.63 -27.35
CA TYR A 152 3.86 -16.78 -26.00
C TYR A 152 4.98 -15.77 -25.73
N PHE A 153 5.90 -15.63 -26.66
CA PHE A 153 7.01 -14.67 -26.54
C PHE A 153 6.49 -13.24 -26.42
N THR A 154 5.60 -12.82 -27.32
CA THR A 154 5.04 -11.47 -27.33
C THR A 154 4.24 -11.18 -26.07
N ALA A 155 3.38 -12.09 -25.62
CA ALA A 155 2.59 -11.94 -24.42
C ALA A 155 3.47 -11.81 -23.16
N VAL A 156 4.49 -12.69 -23.01
CA VAL A 156 5.42 -12.65 -21.87
C VAL A 156 6.20 -11.34 -21.86
N VAL A 157 6.81 -10.96 -22.98
CA VAL A 157 7.60 -9.71 -23.06
C VAL A 157 6.73 -8.49 -22.75
N THR A 158 5.51 -8.44 -23.29
CA THR A 158 4.58 -7.33 -23.06
C THR A 158 4.18 -7.21 -21.58
N LEU A 159 3.78 -8.33 -20.97
CA LEU A 159 3.33 -8.35 -19.57
C LEU A 159 4.47 -8.07 -18.58
N VAL A 160 5.66 -8.63 -18.83
CA VAL A 160 6.85 -8.36 -18.00
C VAL A 160 7.26 -6.91 -18.10
N THR A 161 7.33 -6.37 -19.33
CA THR A 161 7.66 -4.95 -19.55
C THR A 161 6.65 -4.04 -18.84
N GLY A 162 5.36 -4.37 -18.92
CA GLY A 162 4.30 -3.63 -18.21
C GLY A 162 4.50 -3.62 -16.70
N THR A 163 4.78 -4.77 -16.10
CA THR A 163 5.04 -4.89 -14.67
C THR A 163 6.28 -4.10 -14.24
N MET A 164 7.37 -4.21 -14.97
CA MET A 164 8.61 -3.49 -14.69
C MET A 164 8.43 -1.97 -14.85
N PHE A 165 7.65 -1.55 -15.84
CA PHE A 165 7.31 -0.15 -16.03
C PHE A 165 6.46 0.39 -14.87
N LEU A 166 5.46 -0.36 -14.39
CA LEU A 166 4.64 0.03 -13.24
C LEU A 166 5.47 0.15 -11.96
N MET A 167 6.40 -0.78 -11.73
CA MET A 167 7.33 -0.71 -10.63
C MET A 167 8.17 0.57 -10.71
N TRP A 168 8.78 0.85 -11.85
CA TRP A 168 9.56 2.06 -12.08
C TRP A 168 8.71 3.33 -11.91
N LEU A 169 7.49 3.35 -12.44
CA LEU A 169 6.56 4.47 -12.30
C LEU A 169 6.21 4.72 -10.83
N GLY A 170 5.93 3.67 -10.06
CA GLY A 170 5.67 3.77 -8.63
C GLY A 170 6.85 4.33 -7.84
N GLU A 171 8.08 3.91 -8.18
CA GLU A 171 9.30 4.47 -7.58
C GLU A 171 9.48 5.96 -7.94
N GLN A 172 9.25 6.35 -9.21
CA GLN A 172 9.32 7.75 -9.63
C GLN A 172 8.27 8.63 -8.94
N ILE A 173 7.04 8.13 -8.75
CA ILE A 173 6.00 8.85 -8.01
C ILE A 173 6.42 9.03 -6.55
N THR A 174 7.03 8.01 -5.93
CA THR A 174 7.50 8.09 -4.54
C THR A 174 8.66 9.08 -4.39
N GLU A 175 9.58 9.12 -5.36
CA GLU A 175 10.78 9.96 -5.29
C GLU A 175 10.48 11.44 -5.64
N LYS A 176 9.71 11.68 -6.69
CA LYS A 176 9.47 13.02 -7.25
C LYS A 176 8.10 13.59 -6.89
N GLY A 177 7.17 12.76 -6.46
CA GLY A 177 5.81 13.14 -6.10
C GLY A 177 5.60 13.37 -4.61
N VAL A 178 4.38 13.08 -4.16
CA VAL A 178 3.94 13.07 -2.76
C VAL A 178 3.29 11.72 -2.48
N GLY A 179 3.62 11.10 -1.37
CA GLY A 179 3.06 9.81 -0.98
C GLY A 179 3.87 8.61 -1.45
N ASN A 180 3.35 7.42 -1.14
CA ASN A 180 3.90 6.16 -1.64
C ASN A 180 3.31 5.87 -3.03
N GLY A 181 4.14 5.95 -4.08
CA GLY A 181 3.70 5.78 -5.46
C GLY A 181 3.06 4.43 -5.75
N ILE A 182 3.55 3.36 -5.12
CA ILE A 182 2.98 2.01 -5.27
C ILE A 182 1.56 1.96 -4.71
N SER A 183 1.37 2.50 -3.51
CA SER A 183 0.04 2.60 -2.88
C SER A 183 -0.91 3.47 -3.70
N LEU A 184 -0.42 4.54 -4.31
CA LEU A 184 -1.21 5.42 -5.19
C LEU A 184 -1.62 4.72 -6.49
N ILE A 185 -0.75 3.87 -7.08
CA ILE A 185 -1.11 3.08 -8.26
C ILE A 185 -2.20 2.06 -7.91
N ILE A 186 -2.07 1.34 -6.79
CA ILE A 186 -3.09 0.40 -6.31
C ILE A 186 -4.41 1.13 -6.05
N PHE A 187 -4.36 2.25 -5.34
CA PHE A 187 -5.50 3.12 -5.08
C PHE A 187 -6.20 3.56 -6.39
N SER A 188 -5.44 4.03 -7.37
CA SER A 188 -5.97 4.42 -8.68
C SER A 188 -6.65 3.25 -9.41
N GLY A 189 -6.08 2.05 -9.31
CA GLY A 189 -6.70 0.82 -9.83
C GLY A 189 -8.06 0.55 -9.19
N ILE A 190 -8.12 0.56 -7.86
CA ILE A 190 -9.35 0.29 -7.11
C ILE A 190 -10.41 1.35 -7.40
N VAL A 191 -10.07 2.63 -7.30
CA VAL A 191 -11.01 3.75 -7.54
C VAL A 191 -11.56 3.72 -8.96
N SER A 192 -10.77 3.31 -9.93
CA SER A 192 -11.22 3.24 -11.32
C SER A 192 -12.27 2.16 -11.60
N SER A 193 -12.34 1.12 -10.77
CA SER A 193 -13.35 0.06 -10.88
C SER A 193 -14.65 0.41 -10.14
N MET A 194 -14.63 1.42 -9.24
CA MET A 194 -15.80 1.81 -8.43
C MET A 194 -17.03 2.21 -9.25
N PRO A 195 -16.94 3.04 -10.31
CA PRO A 195 -18.13 3.42 -11.07
C PRO A 195 -18.86 2.21 -11.67
N ASN A 196 -18.12 1.25 -12.20
CA ASN A 196 -18.70 0.02 -12.76
C ASN A 196 -19.33 -0.85 -11.66
N ALA A 197 -18.69 -0.95 -10.50
CA ALA A 197 -19.23 -1.66 -9.35
C ALA A 197 -20.56 -1.05 -8.85
N ILE A 198 -20.62 0.28 -8.76
CA ILE A 198 -21.85 0.99 -8.40
C ILE A 198 -22.93 0.76 -9.45
N ALA A 199 -22.60 0.88 -10.74
CA ALA A 199 -23.53 0.66 -11.83
C ALA A 199 -24.11 -0.76 -11.81
N SER A 200 -23.29 -1.79 -11.56
CA SER A 200 -23.76 -3.20 -11.49
C SER A 200 -24.70 -3.42 -10.32
N VAL A 201 -24.49 -2.80 -9.16
CA VAL A 201 -25.41 -2.89 -8.01
C VAL A 201 -26.76 -2.25 -8.35
N PHE A 202 -26.78 -1.07 -8.98
CA PHE A 202 -28.03 -0.45 -9.43
C PHE A 202 -28.77 -1.28 -10.47
N GLN A 203 -28.02 -1.92 -11.38
CA GLN A 203 -28.62 -2.82 -12.39
C GLN A 203 -29.31 -4.01 -11.74
N GLN A 204 -28.71 -4.66 -10.75
CA GLN A 204 -29.30 -5.79 -10.01
C GLN A 204 -30.58 -5.41 -9.25
N VAL A 205 -30.62 -4.19 -8.70
CA VAL A 205 -31.85 -3.66 -8.09
C VAL A 205 -32.94 -3.48 -9.15
N ARG A 206 -32.61 -2.96 -10.34
CA ARG A 206 -33.57 -2.80 -11.45
C ARG A 206 -34.06 -4.12 -12.01
N GLU A 207 -33.24 -5.15 -12.04
CA GLU A 207 -33.58 -6.51 -12.47
C GLU A 207 -34.35 -7.32 -11.41
N GLY A 208 -34.57 -6.74 -10.22
CA GLY A 208 -35.29 -7.39 -9.12
C GLY A 208 -34.50 -8.49 -8.40
N GLN A 209 -33.20 -8.63 -8.69
CA GLN A 209 -32.31 -9.59 -8.02
C GLN A 209 -31.97 -9.16 -6.60
N MET A 210 -32.05 -7.87 -6.31
CA MET A 210 -31.79 -7.29 -5.00
C MET A 210 -32.91 -6.35 -4.58
N GLN A 211 -33.32 -6.42 -3.32
CA GLN A 211 -34.29 -5.48 -2.77
C GLN A 211 -33.68 -4.08 -2.59
N ALA A 212 -34.45 -3.04 -2.88
CA ALA A 212 -34.00 -1.65 -2.66
C ALA A 212 -33.60 -1.35 -1.21
N LEU A 213 -34.25 -2.02 -0.25
CA LEU A 213 -33.90 -1.91 1.18
C LEU A 213 -32.47 -2.40 1.45
N THR A 214 -32.07 -3.51 0.83
CA THR A 214 -30.70 -4.05 0.97
C THR A 214 -29.66 -3.07 0.41
N LEU A 215 -29.95 -2.37 -0.69
CA LEU A 215 -29.05 -1.33 -1.22
C LEU A 215 -28.82 -0.21 -0.22
N ILE A 216 -29.88 0.31 0.41
CA ILE A 216 -29.79 1.37 1.42
C ILE A 216 -28.97 0.89 2.62
N LEU A 217 -29.21 -0.33 3.09
CA LEU A 217 -28.51 -0.90 4.23
C LEU A 217 -27.02 -1.10 3.93
N VAL A 218 -26.67 -1.56 2.74
CA VAL A 218 -25.28 -1.66 2.27
C VAL A 218 -24.61 -0.27 2.24
N ALA A 219 -25.29 0.74 1.69
CA ALA A 219 -24.75 2.10 1.67
C ALA A 219 -24.49 2.64 3.08
N VAL A 220 -25.39 2.40 4.03
CA VAL A 220 -25.20 2.78 5.45
C VAL A 220 -24.00 2.05 6.06
N ILE A 221 -23.86 0.73 5.83
CA ILE A 221 -22.72 -0.04 6.31
C ILE A 221 -21.41 0.51 5.77
N VAL A 222 -21.32 0.83 4.48
CA VAL A 222 -20.11 1.40 3.87
C VAL A 222 -19.73 2.72 4.55
N VAL A 223 -20.70 3.61 4.81
CA VAL A 223 -20.44 4.88 5.49
C VAL A 223 -19.97 4.64 6.92
N VAL A 224 -20.63 3.76 7.68
CA VAL A 224 -20.27 3.45 9.07
C VAL A 224 -18.88 2.81 9.15
N VAL A 225 -18.59 1.84 8.28
CA VAL A 225 -17.27 1.19 8.23
C VAL A 225 -16.18 2.21 7.83
N THR A 226 -16.43 3.07 6.84
CA THR A 226 -15.49 4.13 6.47
C THR A 226 -15.21 5.07 7.65
N GLY A 227 -16.24 5.51 8.36
CA GLY A 227 -16.09 6.34 9.56
C GLY A 227 -15.29 5.64 10.65
N PHE A 228 -15.55 4.35 10.88
CA PHE A 228 -14.82 3.53 11.84
C PHE A 228 -13.34 3.37 11.45
N VAL A 229 -13.05 3.14 10.17
CA VAL A 229 -11.66 3.06 9.64
C VAL A 229 -10.94 4.38 9.87
N VAL A 230 -11.54 5.52 9.51
CA VAL A 230 -10.94 6.85 9.73
C VAL A 230 -10.68 7.09 11.21
N PHE A 231 -11.60 6.71 12.08
CA PHE A 231 -11.43 6.84 13.53
C PHE A 231 -10.25 6.01 14.05
N MET A 232 -10.17 4.74 13.68
CA MET A 232 -9.10 3.84 14.11
C MET A 232 -7.71 4.25 13.58
N GLU A 233 -7.63 4.71 12.34
CA GLU A 233 -6.36 5.15 11.73
C GLU A 233 -5.85 6.48 12.31
N ARG A 234 -6.74 7.34 12.80
CA ARG A 234 -6.37 8.57 13.50
C ARG A 234 -6.08 8.35 14.99
N ALA A 235 -6.53 7.24 15.54
CA ALA A 235 -6.39 6.95 16.96
C ALA A 235 -4.93 6.68 17.33
N GLN A 236 -4.45 7.37 18.38
CA GLN A 236 -3.08 7.25 18.86
C GLN A 236 -3.03 7.24 20.38
N ARG A 237 -2.16 6.40 20.92
CA ARG A 237 -1.80 6.40 22.34
C ARG A 237 -0.69 7.42 22.56
N ARG A 238 -0.93 8.43 23.39
CA ARG A 238 0.06 9.44 23.76
C ARG A 238 0.70 9.06 25.09
N ILE A 239 2.00 8.71 25.07
CA ILE A 239 2.78 8.44 26.28
C ILE A 239 3.42 9.76 26.72
N ARG A 240 3.21 10.14 27.99
CA ARG A 240 3.88 11.33 28.56
C ARG A 240 5.38 11.11 28.64
N VAL A 241 6.14 12.09 28.20
CA VAL A 241 7.59 12.12 28.28
C VAL A 241 8.00 13.47 28.88
N ASN A 242 8.78 13.43 29.96
CA ASN A 242 9.29 14.62 30.62
C ASN A 242 10.77 14.80 30.26
N TYR A 243 11.15 16.03 29.92
CA TYR A 243 12.54 16.41 29.75
C TYR A 243 13.06 16.97 31.07
N ALA A 244 14.26 16.52 31.46
CA ALA A 244 14.94 17.05 32.64
C ALA A 244 15.23 18.54 32.46
N GLN A 245 15.07 19.28 33.55
CA GLN A 245 15.42 20.68 33.61
C GLN A 245 16.92 20.85 33.27
N ARG A 246 17.25 21.71 32.32
CA ARG A 246 18.63 21.99 31.92
C ARG A 246 19.00 23.39 32.35
N THR A 247 20.08 23.52 33.10
CA THR A 247 20.70 24.81 33.45
C THR A 247 21.90 25.04 32.50
N HIS A 248 21.85 26.13 31.77
CA HIS A 248 23.01 26.56 30.98
C HIS A 248 23.45 27.94 31.45
N GLY A 249 24.49 27.97 32.29
CA GLY A 249 24.91 29.16 32.99
C GLY A 249 23.82 29.70 33.94
N ARG A 250 23.48 31.00 33.84
CA ARG A 250 22.41 31.65 34.61
C ARG A 250 20.97 31.40 34.09
N LYS A 251 20.82 30.78 32.91
CA LYS A 251 19.50 30.51 32.33
C LYS A 251 19.04 29.12 32.70
N VAL A 252 17.88 29.06 33.35
CA VAL A 252 17.19 27.84 33.73
C VAL A 252 16.08 27.58 32.68
N TYR A 253 16.19 26.50 31.94
CA TYR A 253 15.15 26.07 31.03
C TYR A 253 14.16 25.18 31.81
N ALA A 254 12.89 25.60 31.88
CA ALA A 254 11.86 24.86 32.59
C ALA A 254 11.72 23.46 32.02
N ALA A 255 11.36 22.50 32.88
CA ALA A 255 11.04 21.15 32.46
C ALA A 255 9.87 21.18 31.46
N GLN A 256 10.11 20.63 30.25
CA GLN A 256 9.06 20.54 29.22
C GLN A 256 8.45 19.16 29.24
N THR A 257 7.14 19.10 29.25
CA THR A 257 6.37 17.87 29.02
C THR A 257 6.05 17.74 27.54
N SER A 258 6.41 16.61 26.97
CA SER A 258 6.04 16.24 25.62
C SER A 258 5.29 14.90 25.61
N HIS A 259 4.83 14.48 24.46
CA HIS A 259 4.12 13.22 24.32
C HIS A 259 4.73 12.42 23.17
N LEU A 260 4.98 11.14 23.39
CA LEU A 260 5.34 10.18 22.35
C LEU A 260 4.03 9.60 21.78
N PRO A 261 3.66 9.97 20.54
CA PRO A 261 2.45 9.44 19.91
C PRO A 261 2.74 8.06 19.31
N LEU A 262 2.00 7.04 19.72
CA LEU A 262 2.01 5.71 19.14
C LEU A 262 0.66 5.47 18.45
N LYS A 263 0.64 5.26 17.14
CA LYS A 263 -0.59 4.93 16.39
C LYS A 263 -1.11 3.56 16.85
N ILE A 264 -2.43 3.36 16.90
CA ILE A 264 -3.03 2.06 17.20
C ILE A 264 -2.71 1.09 16.06
N ASN A 265 -2.91 1.52 14.82
CA ASN A 265 -2.48 0.77 13.65
C ASN A 265 -1.12 1.30 13.16
N MET A 266 -0.02 0.73 13.65
CA MET A 266 1.33 1.11 13.22
C MET A 266 1.72 0.47 11.89
N SER A 267 1.10 -0.63 11.53
CA SER A 267 1.37 -1.37 10.30
C SER A 267 0.62 -0.81 9.08
N GLY A 268 -0.40 0.06 9.29
CA GLY A 268 -1.19 0.65 8.22
C GLY A 268 -1.93 -0.40 7.39
N VAL A 269 -1.98 -0.20 6.07
CA VAL A 269 -2.63 -1.12 5.10
C VAL A 269 -1.73 -2.24 4.59
N ILE A 270 -0.47 -2.27 4.99
CA ILE A 270 0.51 -3.21 4.45
C ILE A 270 0.17 -4.67 4.79
N PRO A 271 -0.24 -5.03 6.03
CA PRO A 271 -0.58 -6.40 6.36
C PRO A 271 -1.72 -7.01 5.50
N PRO A 272 -2.86 -6.36 5.28
CA PRO A 272 -3.89 -6.86 4.36
C PRO A 272 -3.42 -7.01 2.92
N ILE A 273 -2.60 -6.08 2.41
CA ILE A 273 -2.02 -6.18 1.06
C ILE A 273 -1.07 -7.36 0.98
N PHE A 274 -0.24 -7.60 2.00
CA PHE A 274 0.67 -8.72 2.05
C PHE A 274 -0.07 -10.04 2.16
N ALA A 275 -1.08 -10.13 3.03
CA ALA A 275 -1.90 -11.31 3.19
C ALA A 275 -2.60 -11.68 1.88
N SER A 276 -3.22 -10.72 1.19
CA SER A 276 -3.85 -10.96 -0.10
C SER A 276 -2.85 -11.39 -1.17
N SER A 277 -1.68 -10.75 -1.25
CA SER A 277 -0.66 -11.07 -2.25
C SER A 277 -0.06 -12.47 -2.05
N ILE A 278 0.17 -12.89 -0.80
CA ILE A 278 0.73 -14.21 -0.49
C ILE A 278 -0.26 -15.33 -0.76
N ILE A 279 -1.57 -15.09 -0.60
CA ILE A 279 -2.61 -16.05 -0.93
C ILE A 279 -2.86 -16.10 -2.44
N LEU A 280 -2.88 -14.93 -3.11
CA LEU A 280 -3.12 -14.84 -4.55
C LEU A 280 -2.02 -15.49 -5.38
N LEU A 281 -0.75 -15.45 -4.93
CA LEU A 281 0.36 -16.01 -5.68
C LEU A 281 0.23 -17.53 -5.89
N PRO A 282 0.10 -18.38 -4.84
CA PRO A 282 -0.09 -19.82 -5.05
C PRO A 282 -1.44 -20.13 -5.71
N ALA A 283 -2.48 -19.38 -5.42
CA ALA A 283 -3.79 -19.58 -6.01
C ALA A 283 -3.82 -19.30 -7.53
N THR A 284 -3.15 -18.25 -7.98
CA THR A 284 -3.00 -17.95 -9.42
C THR A 284 -2.09 -18.94 -10.12
N LEU A 285 -0.99 -19.34 -9.51
CA LEU A 285 -0.11 -20.38 -10.04
C LEU A 285 -0.87 -21.71 -10.16
N ALA A 286 -1.64 -22.10 -9.14
CA ALA A 286 -2.49 -23.28 -9.18
C ALA A 286 -3.45 -23.24 -10.37
N GLN A 287 -4.17 -22.14 -10.58
CA GLN A 287 -5.10 -22.00 -11.71
C GLN A 287 -4.41 -22.01 -13.09
N PHE A 288 -3.21 -21.42 -13.19
CA PHE A 288 -2.46 -21.40 -14.45
C PHE A 288 -1.89 -22.76 -14.83
N PHE A 289 -1.48 -23.57 -13.85
CA PHE A 289 -0.80 -24.84 -14.08
C PHE A 289 -1.67 -26.07 -13.81
N ALA A 290 -2.85 -25.96 -13.19
CA ALA A 290 -3.73 -27.09 -12.80
C ALA A 290 -4.19 -27.98 -13.97
N ARG A 291 -4.12 -27.52 -15.22
CA ARG A 291 -4.50 -28.30 -16.41
C ARG A 291 -3.42 -29.30 -16.91
N GLY A 292 -2.29 -29.41 -16.18
CA GLY A 292 -1.28 -30.44 -16.46
C GLY A 292 -1.72 -31.82 -15.98
N LYS A 293 -1.45 -32.89 -16.77
CA LYS A 293 -1.73 -34.27 -16.34
C LYS A 293 -1.11 -34.53 -14.96
N GLY A 294 -1.93 -34.92 -13.96
CA GLY A 294 -1.47 -35.26 -12.61
C GLY A 294 -1.35 -34.08 -11.62
N MET A 295 -1.92 -32.91 -11.94
CA MET A 295 -1.89 -31.72 -11.07
C MET A 295 -3.28 -31.33 -10.53
N ASP A 296 -4.21 -32.28 -10.45
CA ASP A 296 -5.60 -32.04 -10.01
C ASP A 296 -5.65 -31.51 -8.56
N TRP A 297 -4.73 -31.95 -7.70
CA TRP A 297 -4.59 -31.44 -6.33
C TRP A 297 -4.29 -29.93 -6.26
N LEU A 298 -3.64 -29.37 -7.28
CA LEU A 298 -3.40 -27.91 -7.38
C LEU A 298 -4.71 -27.18 -7.68
N ALA A 299 -5.58 -27.76 -8.50
CA ALA A 299 -6.92 -27.21 -8.77
C ALA A 299 -7.76 -27.14 -7.49
N ASP A 300 -7.73 -28.22 -6.69
CA ASP A 300 -8.46 -28.29 -5.41
C ASP A 300 -7.95 -27.23 -4.41
N ILE A 301 -6.65 -27.02 -4.32
CA ILE A 301 -6.06 -25.95 -3.50
C ILE A 301 -6.50 -24.57 -4.02
N GLY A 302 -6.45 -24.36 -5.34
CA GLY A 302 -6.90 -23.10 -5.96
C GLY A 302 -8.38 -22.80 -5.68
N LEU A 303 -9.24 -23.82 -5.70
CA LEU A 303 -10.66 -23.70 -5.35
C LEU A 303 -10.86 -23.44 -3.85
N ALA A 304 -10.14 -24.15 -2.98
CA ALA A 304 -10.23 -23.98 -1.54
C ALA A 304 -9.74 -22.60 -1.06
N LEU A 305 -8.78 -22.01 -1.77
CA LEU A 305 -8.27 -20.65 -1.53
C LEU A 305 -9.05 -19.57 -2.33
N SER A 306 -10.19 -19.92 -2.91
CA SER A 306 -11.04 -18.94 -3.60
C SER A 306 -11.80 -18.05 -2.60
N PRO A 307 -12.03 -16.77 -2.94
CA PRO A 307 -12.82 -15.86 -2.11
C PRO A 307 -14.22 -16.43 -1.82
N GLY A 308 -14.66 -16.30 -0.57
CA GLY A 308 -15.93 -16.87 -0.12
C GLY A 308 -15.85 -18.28 0.46
N GLN A 309 -14.73 -18.97 0.32
CA GLN A 309 -14.54 -20.27 0.98
C GLN A 309 -14.13 -20.08 2.46
N PRO A 310 -14.60 -20.93 3.39
CA PRO A 310 -14.25 -20.81 4.82
C PRO A 310 -12.74 -20.91 5.07
N LEU A 311 -12.05 -21.76 4.32
CA LEU A 311 -10.59 -21.92 4.43
C LEU A 311 -9.86 -20.62 4.05
N TYR A 312 -10.30 -19.95 2.97
CA TYR A 312 -9.75 -18.66 2.58
C TYR A 312 -9.89 -17.62 3.70
N LEU A 313 -11.07 -17.53 4.35
CA LEU A 313 -11.32 -16.57 5.42
C LEU A 313 -10.39 -16.80 6.63
N ILE A 314 -10.20 -18.06 7.02
CA ILE A 314 -9.33 -18.41 8.15
C ILE A 314 -7.86 -18.11 7.83
N VAL A 315 -7.38 -18.56 6.67
CA VAL A 315 -5.99 -18.34 6.23
C VAL A 315 -5.72 -16.84 6.06
N TYR A 316 -6.67 -16.09 5.50
CA TYR A 316 -6.55 -14.66 5.31
C TYR A 316 -6.50 -13.91 6.64
N ALA A 317 -7.37 -14.24 7.60
CA ALA A 317 -7.34 -13.66 8.95
C ALA A 317 -6.02 -13.96 9.66
N ALA A 318 -5.55 -15.21 9.62
CA ALA A 318 -4.28 -15.61 10.21
C ALA A 318 -3.09 -14.89 9.57
N ALA A 319 -3.10 -14.74 8.25
CA ALA A 319 -2.07 -14.00 7.51
C ALA A 319 -2.06 -12.51 7.88
N ILE A 320 -3.21 -11.86 8.00
CA ILE A 320 -3.31 -10.46 8.45
C ILE A 320 -2.71 -10.30 9.85
N LEU A 321 -3.08 -11.17 10.79
CA LEU A 321 -2.54 -11.15 12.16
C LEU A 321 -1.01 -11.32 12.14
N PHE A 322 -0.51 -12.33 11.44
CA PHE A 322 0.92 -12.57 11.31
C PHE A 322 1.67 -11.36 10.76
N PHE A 323 1.21 -10.82 9.62
CA PHE A 323 1.87 -9.67 8.99
C PHE A 323 1.74 -8.38 9.78
N ALA A 324 0.66 -8.19 10.55
CA ALA A 324 0.51 -7.03 11.43
C ALA A 324 1.60 -7.01 12.51
N PHE A 325 1.83 -8.13 13.20
CA PHE A 325 2.90 -8.25 14.19
C PHE A 325 4.28 -8.19 13.55
N PHE A 326 4.48 -8.89 12.45
CA PHE A 326 5.74 -8.90 11.72
C PHE A 326 6.15 -7.49 11.28
N TYR A 327 5.22 -6.76 10.66
CA TYR A 327 5.49 -5.42 10.14
C TYR A 327 5.68 -4.40 11.25
N ALA A 328 4.90 -4.47 12.33
CA ALA A 328 5.07 -3.63 13.50
C ALA A 328 6.48 -3.77 14.11
N ALA A 329 6.97 -5.01 14.25
CA ALA A 329 8.33 -5.29 14.72
C ALA A 329 9.42 -4.81 13.74
N LEU A 330 9.13 -4.80 12.43
CA LEU A 330 10.07 -4.35 11.40
C LEU A 330 10.24 -2.83 11.37
N VAL A 331 9.14 -2.09 11.58
CA VAL A 331 9.08 -0.62 11.43
C VAL A 331 9.51 0.08 12.70
N PHE A 332 9.17 -0.47 13.85
CA PHE A 332 9.41 0.18 15.13
C PHE A 332 10.34 -0.66 16.01
N ASN A 333 11.48 -0.05 16.39
CA ASN A 333 12.42 -0.64 17.33
C ASN A 333 12.27 0.04 18.71
N PRO A 334 11.71 -0.64 19.72
CA PRO A 334 11.53 -0.09 21.06
C PRO A 334 12.86 0.31 21.73
N LYS A 335 13.94 -0.44 21.44
CA LYS A 335 15.26 -0.19 22.01
C LYS A 335 15.85 1.13 21.49
N ASP A 336 15.82 1.34 20.17
CA ASP A 336 16.34 2.56 19.56
C ASP A 336 15.58 3.80 20.07
N THR A 337 14.26 3.67 20.23
CA THR A 337 13.41 4.73 20.78
C THR A 337 13.76 5.03 22.23
N ALA A 338 13.94 4.02 23.08
CA ALA A 338 14.34 4.19 24.48
C ALA A 338 15.75 4.82 24.61
N ASP A 339 16.68 4.39 23.77
CA ASP A 339 18.05 4.94 23.73
C ASP A 339 18.05 6.40 23.25
N ASN A 340 17.22 6.75 22.27
CA ASN A 340 17.06 8.13 21.81
C ASN A 340 16.45 9.03 22.90
N LEU A 341 15.45 8.55 23.62
CA LEU A 341 14.88 9.25 24.78
C LEU A 341 15.94 9.46 25.85
N LYS A 342 16.74 8.43 26.18
CA LYS A 342 17.85 8.54 27.15
C LYS A 342 18.89 9.55 26.71
N LYS A 343 19.31 9.54 25.45
CA LYS A 343 20.28 10.49 24.88
C LYS A 343 19.78 11.93 24.92
N SER A 344 18.49 12.14 24.69
CA SER A 344 17.86 13.47 24.75
C SER A 344 17.57 13.95 26.19
N GLY A 345 17.86 13.14 27.21
CA GLY A 345 17.57 13.47 28.63
C GLY A 345 16.08 13.42 28.94
N ALA A 346 15.31 12.71 28.12
CA ALA A 346 13.88 12.52 28.29
C ALA A 346 13.60 11.21 29.04
N TYR A 347 12.57 11.21 29.88
CA TYR A 347 12.16 10.02 30.64
C TYR A 347 10.65 9.92 30.73
N ILE A 348 10.15 8.69 30.87
CA ILE A 348 8.74 8.42 31.14
C ILE A 348 8.53 8.47 32.64
N PRO A 349 7.55 9.24 33.16
CA PRO A 349 7.31 9.34 34.60
C PRO A 349 7.07 7.96 35.23
N GLY A 350 7.77 7.64 36.30
CA GLY A 350 7.66 6.37 37.03
C GLY A 350 8.46 5.19 36.43
N ILE A 351 9.19 5.39 35.31
CA ILE A 351 9.96 4.33 34.66
C ILE A 351 11.43 4.74 34.52
N ARG A 352 12.36 3.87 34.91
CA ARG A 352 13.79 4.16 34.78
C ARG A 352 14.21 4.22 33.31
N PRO A 353 14.99 5.25 32.88
CA PRO A 353 15.52 5.34 31.53
C PRO A 353 16.41 4.12 31.19
N GLY A 354 16.26 3.60 29.96
CA GLY A 354 17.02 2.46 29.45
C GLY A 354 16.16 1.22 29.27
N GLU A 355 16.61 0.07 29.75
CA GLU A 355 15.97 -1.24 29.50
C GLU A 355 14.52 -1.32 29.99
N GLN A 356 14.19 -0.73 31.14
CA GLN A 356 12.82 -0.71 31.63
C GLN A 356 11.90 0.12 30.73
N THR A 357 12.39 1.23 30.18
CA THR A 357 11.67 2.03 29.18
C THR A 357 11.44 1.21 27.90
N THR A 358 12.45 0.45 27.45
CA THR A 358 12.31 -0.45 26.30
C THR A 358 11.22 -1.48 26.52
N ARG A 359 11.23 -2.18 27.65
CA ARG A 359 10.21 -3.18 28.00
C ARG A 359 8.78 -2.60 28.10
N TYR A 360 8.67 -1.40 28.65
CA TYR A 360 7.38 -0.72 28.74
C TYR A 360 6.85 -0.35 27.35
N ILE A 361 7.67 0.29 26.51
CA ILE A 361 7.29 0.65 25.14
C ILE A 361 6.91 -0.61 24.34
N ASP A 362 7.69 -1.69 24.44
CA ASP A 362 7.43 -2.96 23.77
C ASP A 362 6.09 -3.58 24.21
N SER A 363 5.80 -3.61 25.51
CA SER A 363 4.51 -4.09 26.04
C SER A 363 3.33 -3.25 25.53
N VAL A 364 3.46 -1.94 25.48
CA VAL A 364 2.41 -1.05 24.95
C VAL A 364 2.24 -1.29 23.45
N MET A 365 3.33 -1.41 22.70
CA MET A 365 3.33 -1.68 21.27
C MET A 365 2.64 -2.99 20.93
N THR A 366 2.98 -4.08 21.62
CA THR A 366 2.37 -5.40 21.41
C THR A 366 0.85 -5.35 21.61
N ARG A 367 0.39 -4.67 22.65
CA ARG A 367 -1.05 -4.49 22.91
C ARG A 367 -1.73 -3.65 21.83
N LEU A 368 -1.11 -2.56 21.40
CA LEU A 368 -1.66 -1.71 20.34
C LEU A 368 -1.70 -2.47 19.01
N THR A 369 -0.65 -3.22 18.69
CA THR A 369 -0.59 -4.04 17.48
C THR A 369 -1.68 -5.13 17.47
N LEU A 370 -1.96 -5.76 18.62
CA LEU A 370 -3.05 -6.73 18.73
C LEU A 370 -4.41 -6.09 18.42
N ILE A 371 -4.70 -4.92 19.03
CA ILE A 371 -5.96 -4.18 18.79
C ILE A 371 -6.04 -3.75 17.32
N GLY A 372 -4.95 -3.23 16.75
CA GLY A 372 -4.86 -2.85 15.34
C GLY A 372 -5.03 -4.04 14.40
N ALA A 373 -4.45 -5.19 14.71
CA ALA A 373 -4.58 -6.40 13.92
C ALA A 373 -6.01 -6.96 13.93
N LEU A 374 -6.66 -7.01 15.09
CA LEU A 374 -8.07 -7.41 15.22
C LEU A 374 -9.00 -6.47 14.45
N TYR A 375 -8.76 -5.17 14.53
CA TYR A 375 -9.46 -4.18 13.73
C TYR A 375 -9.31 -4.44 12.23
N LEU A 376 -8.07 -4.68 11.74
CA LEU A 376 -7.81 -4.98 10.33
C LEU A 376 -8.55 -6.24 9.87
N VAL A 377 -8.50 -7.32 10.67
CA VAL A 377 -9.22 -8.57 10.39
C VAL A 377 -10.72 -8.31 10.27
N LEU A 378 -11.31 -7.57 11.24
CA LEU A 378 -12.74 -7.27 11.22
C LEU A 378 -13.14 -6.49 9.97
N VAL A 379 -12.41 -5.42 9.64
CA VAL A 379 -12.71 -4.59 8.46
C VAL A 379 -12.53 -5.36 7.15
N CYS A 380 -11.51 -6.23 7.06
CA CYS A 380 -11.24 -6.99 5.84
C CYS A 380 -12.20 -8.17 5.64
N LEU A 381 -12.67 -8.81 6.72
CA LEU A 381 -13.58 -9.96 6.61
C LEU A 381 -15.05 -9.55 6.51
N LEU A 382 -15.44 -8.40 7.09
CA LEU A 382 -16.84 -7.97 7.13
C LEU A 382 -17.51 -7.96 5.74
N PRO A 383 -16.94 -7.37 4.67
CA PRO A 383 -17.57 -7.42 3.36
C PRO A 383 -17.65 -8.82 2.76
N GLN A 384 -16.67 -9.68 3.03
CA GLN A 384 -16.70 -11.06 2.54
C GLN A 384 -17.82 -11.87 3.20
N ILE A 385 -18.06 -11.65 4.49
CA ILE A 385 -19.20 -12.24 5.19
C ILE A 385 -20.51 -11.71 4.63
N LEU A 386 -20.62 -10.42 4.32
CA LEU A 386 -21.78 -9.83 3.70
C LEU A 386 -22.06 -10.37 2.30
N MET A 387 -21.01 -10.61 1.49
CA MET A 387 -21.14 -11.28 0.18
C MET A 387 -21.73 -12.68 0.32
N TYR A 388 -21.24 -13.44 1.30
CA TYR A 388 -21.71 -14.80 1.54
C TYR A 388 -23.15 -14.86 2.04
N THR A 389 -23.54 -13.94 2.95
CA THR A 389 -24.88 -13.97 3.57
C THR A 389 -25.97 -13.33 2.71
N TRP A 390 -25.64 -12.24 2.00
CA TRP A 390 -26.63 -11.44 1.26
C TRP A 390 -26.50 -11.51 -0.26
N HIS A 391 -25.54 -12.29 -0.77
CA HIS A 391 -25.25 -12.44 -2.21
C HIS A 391 -25.10 -11.09 -2.95
N VAL A 392 -24.72 -10.06 -2.22
CA VAL A 392 -24.45 -8.74 -2.78
C VAL A 392 -23.14 -8.84 -3.56
N PRO A 393 -23.07 -8.47 -4.84
CA PRO A 393 -21.83 -8.39 -5.58
C PRO A 393 -21.04 -7.19 -5.06
N PHE A 394 -20.35 -7.41 -3.95
CA PHE A 394 -19.64 -6.34 -3.27
C PHE A 394 -18.21 -6.28 -3.81
N TYR A 395 -18.02 -5.51 -4.88
CA TYR A 395 -16.70 -5.16 -5.39
C TYR A 395 -15.89 -4.29 -4.41
N PHE A 396 -16.52 -3.81 -3.33
CA PHE A 396 -15.86 -3.14 -2.23
C PHE A 396 -15.43 -4.15 -1.17
N GLY A 397 -14.45 -5.00 -1.50
CA GLY A 397 -13.81 -5.84 -0.50
C GLY A 397 -13.25 -4.97 0.63
N GLY A 398 -13.23 -5.48 1.87
CA GLY A 398 -12.74 -4.72 3.03
C GLY A 398 -11.33 -4.18 2.85
N THR A 399 -10.49 -4.91 2.11
CA THR A 399 -9.15 -4.46 1.72
C THR A 399 -9.17 -3.23 0.82
N SER A 400 -10.05 -3.17 -0.17
CA SER A 400 -10.11 -2.04 -1.10
C SER A 400 -10.57 -0.76 -0.41
N LEU A 401 -11.60 -0.85 0.44
CA LEU A 401 -12.08 0.29 1.23
C LEU A 401 -11.00 0.78 2.20
N LEU A 402 -10.32 -0.14 2.88
CA LEU A 402 -9.24 0.19 3.80
C LEU A 402 -8.07 0.86 3.05
N ILE A 403 -7.66 0.33 1.90
CA ILE A 403 -6.60 0.92 1.07
C ILE A 403 -6.99 2.33 0.62
N ILE A 404 -8.22 2.52 0.13
CA ILE A 404 -8.71 3.84 -0.30
C ILE A 404 -8.60 4.85 0.84
N VAL A 405 -9.16 4.53 2.00
CA VAL A 405 -9.19 5.46 3.15
C VAL A 405 -7.79 5.79 3.64
N VAL A 406 -6.95 4.77 3.87
CA VAL A 406 -5.62 4.99 4.45
C VAL A 406 -4.68 5.69 3.47
N VAL A 407 -4.70 5.33 2.18
CA VAL A 407 -3.87 6.00 1.17
C VAL A 407 -4.25 7.48 1.03
N ILE A 408 -5.56 7.80 1.05
CA ILE A 408 -6.01 9.21 1.05
C ILE A 408 -5.54 9.92 2.32
N MET A 409 -5.69 9.30 3.49
CA MET A 409 -5.26 9.91 4.76
C MET A 409 -3.76 10.16 4.80
N ASP A 410 -2.95 9.19 4.39
CA ASP A 410 -1.50 9.34 4.33
C ASP A 410 -1.08 10.41 3.30
N PHE A 411 -1.74 10.46 2.16
CA PHE A 411 -1.51 11.48 1.14
C PHE A 411 -1.82 12.88 1.68
N VAL A 412 -2.99 13.06 2.29
CA VAL A 412 -3.39 14.35 2.89
C VAL A 412 -2.44 14.75 4.02
N ALA A 413 -2.02 13.81 4.87
CA ALA A 413 -1.07 14.07 5.96
C ALA A 413 0.29 14.54 5.41
N GLN A 414 0.79 13.94 4.34
CA GLN A 414 2.05 14.35 3.71
C GLN A 414 1.94 15.72 3.03
N VAL A 415 0.82 16.00 2.34
CA VAL A 415 0.55 17.33 1.77
C VAL A 415 0.52 18.39 2.88
N GLN A 416 -0.16 18.10 4.01
CA GLN A 416 -0.20 19.03 5.16
C GLN A 416 1.18 19.25 5.77
N ALA A 417 2.00 18.20 5.92
CA ALA A 417 3.37 18.31 6.42
C ALA A 417 4.22 19.21 5.53
N HIS A 418 4.14 19.05 4.21
CA HIS A 418 4.82 19.93 3.26
C HIS A 418 4.35 21.39 3.36
N LEU A 419 3.05 21.63 3.49
CA LEU A 419 2.50 22.99 3.66
C LEU A 419 2.98 23.64 4.96
N MET A 420 2.99 22.89 6.09
CA MET A 420 3.48 23.41 7.37
C MET A 420 4.96 23.78 7.32
N THR A 421 5.80 22.94 6.73
CA THR A 421 7.24 23.20 6.58
C THR A 421 7.47 24.50 5.80
N GLN A 422 6.70 24.73 4.74
CA GLN A 422 6.79 25.95 3.93
C GLN A 422 6.33 27.21 4.67
N GLN A 423 5.26 27.11 5.47
CA GLN A 423 4.82 28.22 6.30
C GLN A 423 5.89 28.60 7.33
N TYR A 424 6.53 27.60 7.93
CA TYR A 424 7.61 27.80 8.90
C TYR A 424 8.82 28.50 8.27
N ASP A 425 9.27 28.06 7.08
CA ASP A 425 10.34 28.68 6.33
C ASP A 425 10.04 30.16 5.95
N SER A 426 8.79 30.44 5.59
CA SER A 426 8.37 31.80 5.27
C SER A 426 8.38 32.74 6.47
N LEU A 427 8.00 32.21 7.65
CA LEU A 427 8.03 32.95 8.92
C LEU A 427 9.47 33.20 9.38
N MET A 428 10.35 32.21 9.27
CA MET A 428 11.78 32.33 9.60
C MET A 428 12.47 33.37 8.70
N LYS A 429 12.20 33.35 7.40
CA LYS A 429 12.71 34.39 6.48
C LYS A 429 12.23 35.78 6.87
N LYS A 430 10.96 35.97 7.22
CA LYS A 430 10.41 37.24 7.69
C LYS A 430 11.00 37.69 9.04
N ALA A 431 11.31 36.76 9.94
CA ALA A 431 11.92 37.04 11.24
C ALA A 431 13.38 37.49 11.07
N ASN A 432 14.16 36.83 10.21
CA ASN A 432 15.57 37.21 9.96
C ASN A 432 15.70 38.58 9.25
N PHE A 433 14.74 39.03 8.45
CA PHE A 433 14.77 40.36 7.85
C PHE A 433 14.50 41.50 8.86
N LYS A 434 13.89 41.21 10.02
CA LYS A 434 13.69 42.22 11.09
C LYS A 434 14.84 42.32 12.04
N GLY A 435 15.81 41.39 12.03
CA GLY A 435 16.98 41.38 12.94
C GLY A 435 18.20 42.15 12.47
N THR A 436 18.22 42.69 11.25
CA THR A 436 19.42 43.36 10.69
C THR A 436 19.20 44.86 10.49
N LYS A 437 18.69 45.56 11.50
CA LYS A 437 18.87 47.01 11.67
C LYS A 437 19.35 47.27 13.10
N LEU A 438 20.61 47.05 13.32
CA LEU A 438 21.32 47.79 14.39
C LEU A 438 21.58 49.19 13.85
N PRO A 439 21.00 50.25 14.47
CA PRO A 439 21.42 51.62 14.17
C PRO A 439 22.82 51.78 14.70
N GLY A 440 23.63 52.48 13.93
CA GLY A 440 25.05 52.73 14.16
C GLY A 440 25.43 53.14 15.60
N LEU A 441 26.57 52.59 15.99
CA LEU A 441 27.43 53.19 16.98
C LEU A 441 28.63 53.78 16.20
N LEU A 442 28.62 55.09 16.12
CA LEU A 442 29.81 55.93 16.05
C LEU A 442 30.63 55.75 17.31
#